data_a2e56d570154c39a4e91516fe413c3af
#
_entry.id   a2e56d570154c39a4e91516fe413c3af
#
_cell.length_a   1.000
_cell.length_b   1.000
_cell.length_c   1.000
_cell.angle_alpha   90.00
_cell.angle_beta   90.00
_cell.angle_gamma   90.00
#
_symmetry.space_group_name_H-M   'P 1'
#
loop_
_entity.id
_entity.type
_entity.pdbx_description
1 polymer ?
#
loop_
_entity_poly.entity_id
_entity_poly.type
_entity_poly.pdbx_seq_one_letter_code
_entity_poly.pdbx_strand_id
1 'polypeptide(L)'
;VYKDTPHAAAAELVPAELASQSRAQFATADALAAMLDHTLLKPEATREQAATLAAEAAQYRFACAMVNPAWVPVVRDVLAGTGIRVGTVLGFPLGASMTDTKCAEARYAAQAGALDLDTVIHIGALRSGLYSDVEHEIHSIAEVAHGEGAILKVILETCLLTDEEKRKSAEMCVHAGADFVKTSTGFSTGGATVADVRLLRATVGERCGVKASGGIRSLSDAVRMAQAGANRIGASASVAIVEAWKALA
;
A
#
# COMPACT_ATOMS: atom_id res chain seq x y z
N VAL A 1 18.13 2.01 -14.85
CA VAL A 1 17.23 2.62 -15.85
C VAL A 1 15.98 1.74 -15.86
N TYR A 2 14.96 2.13 -15.05
CA TYR A 2 13.67 1.46 -15.05
C TYR A 2 12.90 1.89 -16.28
N LYS A 3 12.78 0.99 -17.26
CA LYS A 3 11.89 1.20 -18.40
C LYS A 3 10.46 0.99 -17.92
N ASP A 4 9.58 1.95 -18.22
CA ASP A 4 8.13 1.75 -18.14
C ASP A 4 7.76 0.54 -19.01
N THR A 5 7.56 -0.61 -18.37
CA THR A 5 6.98 -1.77 -19.04
C THR A 5 5.48 -1.51 -19.14
N PRO A 6 4.89 -1.46 -20.33
CA PRO A 6 3.44 -1.28 -20.43
C PRO A 6 2.75 -2.48 -19.80
N HIS A 7 2.01 -2.24 -18.71
CA HIS A 7 1.01 -3.20 -18.25
C HIS A 7 0.06 -3.49 -19.42
N ALA A 8 -0.24 -4.77 -19.64
CA ALA A 8 -1.26 -5.15 -20.58
C ALA A 8 -2.51 -4.33 -20.24
N ALA A 9 -2.91 -3.44 -21.13
CA ALA A 9 -4.05 -2.57 -20.97
C ALA A 9 -5.29 -3.46 -20.82
N ALA A 10 -5.81 -3.56 -19.61
CA ALA A 10 -7.18 -4.06 -19.45
C ALA A 10 -8.10 -3.07 -20.18
N ALA A 11 -9.09 -3.57 -20.90
CA ALA A 11 -10.03 -2.74 -21.64
C ALA A 11 -10.58 -1.61 -20.75
N GLU A 12 -10.43 -0.35 -21.20
CA GLU A 12 -11.03 0.78 -20.51
C GLU A 12 -12.54 0.62 -20.52
N LEU A 13 -13.17 0.79 -19.34
CA LEU A 13 -14.63 0.80 -19.24
C LEU A 13 -15.17 1.99 -20.01
N VAL A 14 -16.29 1.79 -20.74
CA VAL A 14 -17.00 2.92 -21.34
C VAL A 14 -17.56 3.84 -20.25
N PRO A 15 -17.68 5.17 -20.48
CA PRO A 15 -18.01 6.13 -19.42
C PRO A 15 -19.26 5.79 -18.60
N ALA A 16 -20.33 5.32 -19.23
CA ALA A 16 -21.56 4.95 -18.52
C ALA A 16 -21.40 3.71 -17.63
N GLU A 17 -20.63 2.73 -18.07
CA GLU A 17 -20.34 1.53 -17.30
C GLU A 17 -19.41 1.86 -16.11
N LEU A 18 -18.39 2.69 -16.33
CA LEU A 18 -17.52 3.17 -15.26
C LEU A 18 -18.30 3.94 -14.20
N ALA A 19 -19.23 4.83 -14.60
CA ALA A 19 -20.08 5.57 -13.67
C ALA A 19 -20.95 4.63 -12.83
N SER A 20 -21.59 3.64 -13.45
CA SER A 20 -22.41 2.64 -12.76
C SER A 20 -21.59 1.83 -11.76
N GLN A 21 -20.45 1.28 -12.18
CA GLN A 21 -19.58 0.47 -11.32
C GLN A 21 -18.96 1.28 -10.19
N SER A 22 -18.57 2.52 -10.47
CA SER A 22 -17.98 3.41 -9.45
C SER A 22 -18.98 3.75 -8.35
N ARG A 23 -20.24 4.05 -8.72
CA ARG A 23 -21.30 4.34 -7.74
C ARG A 23 -21.74 3.11 -6.95
N ALA A 24 -21.76 1.95 -7.58
CA ALA A 24 -22.02 0.67 -6.91
C ALA A 24 -20.92 0.32 -5.90
N GLN A 25 -19.65 0.63 -6.22
CA GLN A 25 -18.50 0.34 -5.36
C GLN A 25 -18.32 1.38 -4.25
N PHE A 26 -18.52 2.66 -4.56
CA PHE A 26 -18.31 3.78 -3.65
C PHE A 26 -19.53 4.70 -3.64
N ALA A 27 -20.25 4.72 -2.54
CA ALA A 27 -21.46 5.55 -2.41
C ALA A 27 -21.16 7.05 -2.49
N THR A 28 -19.96 7.47 -2.08
CA THR A 28 -19.51 8.86 -2.05
C THR A 28 -18.04 8.99 -2.43
N ALA A 29 -17.61 10.19 -2.83
CA ALA A 29 -16.20 10.52 -3.03
C ALA A 29 -15.37 10.30 -1.76
N ASP A 30 -15.93 10.59 -0.58
CA ASP A 30 -15.29 10.38 0.72
C ASP A 30 -15.08 8.88 1.01
N ALA A 31 -16.02 8.01 0.60
CA ALA A 31 -15.87 6.55 0.73
C ALA A 31 -14.71 6.02 -0.13
N LEU A 32 -14.55 6.55 -1.34
CA LEU A 32 -13.39 6.25 -2.19
C LEU A 32 -12.09 6.80 -1.57
N ALA A 33 -12.10 8.06 -1.15
CA ALA A 33 -10.93 8.72 -0.54
C ALA A 33 -10.42 7.97 0.70
N ALA A 34 -11.33 7.48 1.54
CA ALA A 34 -11.02 6.71 2.75
C ALA A 34 -10.33 5.34 2.46
N MET A 35 -10.28 4.89 1.21
CA MET A 35 -9.51 3.71 0.79
C MET A 35 -8.14 4.07 0.21
N LEU A 36 -7.83 5.35 -0.02
CA LEU A 36 -6.62 5.77 -0.71
C LEU A 36 -5.50 6.14 0.26
N ASP A 37 -4.34 5.50 0.10
CA ASP A 37 -3.07 5.97 0.65
C ASP A 37 -2.40 6.86 -0.40
N HIS A 38 -2.46 8.18 -0.18
CA HIS A 38 -1.84 9.16 -1.07
C HIS A 38 -0.32 9.10 -0.93
N THR A 39 0.40 8.79 -2.02
CA THR A 39 1.75 8.23 -1.94
C THR A 39 2.79 9.03 -2.72
N LEU A 40 3.90 9.39 -2.05
CA LEU A 40 5.08 10.00 -2.64
C LEU A 40 6.34 9.32 -2.09
N LEU A 41 6.90 8.37 -2.86
CA LEU A 41 8.06 7.57 -2.45
C LEU A 41 9.27 7.75 -3.39
N LYS A 42 9.21 8.68 -4.34
CA LYS A 42 10.34 8.97 -5.24
C LYS A 42 11.56 9.41 -4.42
N PRO A 43 12.77 8.93 -4.76
CA PRO A 43 13.97 9.27 -3.99
C PRO A 43 14.33 10.75 -4.05
N GLU A 44 13.94 11.44 -5.13
CA GLU A 44 14.16 12.87 -5.33
C GLU A 44 13.06 13.76 -4.72
N ALA A 45 12.07 13.17 -4.00
CA ALA A 45 10.98 13.92 -3.40
C ALA A 45 11.51 14.97 -2.40
N THR A 46 11.07 16.21 -2.55
CA THR A 46 11.49 17.32 -1.69
C THR A 46 10.58 17.47 -0.46
N ARG A 47 11.05 18.27 0.50
CA ARG A 47 10.28 18.64 1.69
C ARG A 47 8.94 19.32 1.32
N GLU A 48 8.98 20.22 0.34
CA GLU A 48 7.80 20.96 -0.12
C GLU A 48 6.78 20.02 -0.75
N GLN A 49 7.25 19.03 -1.53
CA GLN A 49 6.37 18.02 -2.12
C GLN A 49 5.74 17.12 -1.06
N ALA A 50 6.49 16.75 -0.02
CA ALA A 50 5.95 15.98 1.10
C ALA A 50 4.88 16.77 1.89
N ALA A 51 5.11 18.08 2.11
CA ALA A 51 4.15 18.95 2.76
C ALA A 51 2.88 19.15 1.89
N THR A 52 3.03 19.30 0.59
CA THR A 52 1.91 19.40 -0.37
C THR A 52 1.08 18.11 -0.36
N LEU A 53 1.72 16.94 -0.44
CA LEU A 53 1.03 15.66 -0.34
C LEU A 53 0.21 15.54 0.96
N ALA A 54 0.76 15.99 2.09
CA ALA A 54 0.06 15.97 3.37
C ALA A 54 -1.17 16.92 3.36
N ALA A 55 -1.03 18.13 2.81
CA ALA A 55 -2.13 19.06 2.67
C ALA A 55 -3.25 18.52 1.78
N GLU A 56 -2.90 17.89 0.66
CA GLU A 56 -3.86 17.18 -0.21
C GLU A 56 -4.54 16.03 0.54
N ALA A 57 -3.80 15.25 1.32
CA ALA A 57 -4.37 14.15 2.11
C ALA A 57 -5.40 14.65 3.12
N ALA A 58 -5.16 15.79 3.77
CA ALA A 58 -6.11 16.43 4.67
C ALA A 58 -7.34 16.97 3.92
N GLN A 59 -7.13 17.67 2.81
CA GLN A 59 -8.19 18.25 1.99
C GLN A 59 -9.17 17.21 1.45
N TYR A 60 -8.65 16.10 0.94
CA TYR A 60 -9.45 15.02 0.34
C TYR A 60 -9.87 13.94 1.33
N ARG A 61 -9.43 14.01 2.59
CA ARG A 61 -9.67 13.01 3.64
C ARG A 61 -9.21 11.62 3.23
N PHE A 62 -8.01 11.53 2.67
CA PHE A 62 -7.42 10.24 2.35
C PHE A 62 -7.16 9.41 3.62
N ALA A 63 -7.11 8.09 3.46
CA ALA A 63 -6.84 7.19 4.59
C ALA A 63 -5.47 7.44 5.22
N CYS A 64 -4.47 7.74 4.38
CA CYS A 64 -3.08 7.91 4.80
C CYS A 64 -2.32 8.78 3.80
N ALA A 65 -1.35 9.56 4.32
CA ALA A 65 -0.29 10.19 3.54
C ALA A 65 0.99 9.36 3.68
N MET A 66 1.42 8.73 2.57
CA MET A 66 2.52 7.76 2.54
C MET A 66 3.78 8.39 1.95
N VAL A 67 4.85 8.47 2.73
CA VAL A 67 6.14 9.09 2.35
C VAL A 67 7.34 8.23 2.74
N ASN A 68 8.53 8.56 2.23
CA ASN A 68 9.78 7.98 2.73
C ASN A 68 10.02 8.38 4.21
N PRO A 69 10.73 7.56 5.02
CA PRO A 69 10.89 7.76 6.46
C PRO A 69 11.39 9.15 6.85
N ALA A 70 12.31 9.72 6.07
CA ALA A 70 12.89 11.04 6.32
C ALA A 70 11.84 12.18 6.34
N TRP A 71 10.70 12.00 5.67
CA TRP A 71 9.64 13.01 5.57
C TRP A 71 8.50 12.82 6.57
N VAL A 72 8.51 11.76 7.37
CA VAL A 72 7.47 11.49 8.39
C VAL A 72 7.25 12.69 9.32
N PRO A 73 8.28 13.34 9.91
CA PRO A 73 8.07 14.48 10.78
C PRO A 73 7.37 15.66 10.08
N VAL A 74 7.73 15.93 8.82
CA VAL A 74 7.13 17.03 8.04
C VAL A 74 5.64 16.75 7.80
N VAL A 75 5.30 15.54 7.38
CA VAL A 75 3.91 15.13 7.10
C VAL A 75 3.08 15.10 8.38
N ARG A 76 3.62 14.58 9.48
CA ARG A 76 2.98 14.60 10.80
C ARG A 76 2.61 16.01 11.23
N ASP A 77 3.54 16.97 11.09
CA ASP A 77 3.31 18.34 11.53
C ASP A 77 2.20 19.03 10.69
N VAL A 78 2.15 18.77 9.39
CA VAL A 78 1.07 19.28 8.51
C VAL A 78 -0.27 18.62 8.84
N LEU A 79 -0.29 17.33 9.18
CA LEU A 79 -1.52 16.57 9.46
C LEU A 79 -2.01 16.69 10.90
N ALA A 80 -1.31 17.44 11.76
CA ALA A 80 -1.68 17.59 13.16
C ALA A 80 -3.14 18.07 13.31
N GLY A 81 -3.95 17.32 14.07
CA GLY A 81 -5.36 17.63 14.32
C GLY A 81 -6.34 17.28 13.18
N THR A 82 -5.88 16.76 12.06
CA THR A 82 -6.76 16.39 10.91
C THR A 82 -7.39 15.01 11.05
N GLY A 83 -6.80 14.11 11.85
CA GLY A 83 -7.18 12.70 11.95
C GLY A 83 -6.66 11.81 10.81
N ILE A 84 -5.95 12.38 9.82
CA ILE A 84 -5.35 11.61 8.73
C ILE A 84 -4.07 10.93 9.23
N ARG A 85 -3.89 9.66 8.87
CA ARG A 85 -2.73 8.87 9.30
C ARG A 85 -1.49 9.20 8.47
N VAL A 86 -0.33 9.18 9.13
CA VAL A 86 0.97 9.24 8.46
C VAL A 86 1.46 7.83 8.22
N GLY A 87 1.89 7.54 7.00
CA GLY A 87 2.47 6.25 6.65
C GLY A 87 3.87 6.36 6.10
N THR A 88 4.62 5.27 6.24
CA THR A 88 5.95 5.15 5.65
C THR A 88 6.30 3.71 5.29
N VAL A 89 7.49 3.52 4.73
CA VAL A 89 7.99 2.24 4.23
C VAL A 89 9.23 1.78 5.01
N LEU A 90 9.44 0.45 5.08
CA LEU A 90 10.53 -0.17 5.82
C LEU A 90 11.23 -1.21 4.94
N GLY A 91 12.56 -1.29 5.00
CA GLY A 91 13.36 -2.18 4.15
C GLY A 91 13.11 -1.97 2.66
N PHE A 92 12.69 -0.79 2.29
CA PHE A 92 12.12 -0.47 0.99
C PHE A 92 13.17 0.07 0.00
N PRO A 93 13.10 -0.28 -1.31
CA PRO A 93 12.06 -1.13 -1.91
C PRO A 93 12.44 -2.61 -2.02
N LEU A 94 13.62 -3.03 -1.56
CA LEU A 94 14.21 -4.34 -1.86
C LEU A 94 13.84 -5.47 -0.89
N GLY A 95 13.48 -5.14 0.34
CA GLY A 95 13.20 -6.12 1.40
C GLY A 95 14.43 -6.90 1.90
N ALA A 96 15.63 -6.56 1.43
CA ALA A 96 16.85 -7.33 1.64
C ALA A 96 17.69 -6.85 2.86
N SER A 97 17.12 -6.01 3.73
CA SER A 97 17.73 -5.62 5.00
C SER A 97 17.57 -6.73 6.04
N MET A 98 18.45 -6.75 7.05
CA MET A 98 18.30 -7.65 8.18
C MET A 98 17.03 -7.33 8.99
N THR A 99 16.46 -8.33 9.63
CA THR A 99 15.26 -8.21 10.49
C THR A 99 15.41 -7.11 11.53
N ASP A 100 16.52 -7.09 12.28
CA ASP A 100 16.78 -6.07 13.31
C ASP A 100 16.80 -4.64 12.74
N THR A 101 17.31 -4.49 11.50
CA THR A 101 17.30 -3.20 10.81
C THR A 101 15.88 -2.73 10.51
N LYS A 102 15.01 -3.62 9.99
CA LYS A 102 13.61 -3.30 9.73
C LYS A 102 12.84 -3.02 11.02
N CYS A 103 13.13 -3.76 12.10
CA CYS A 103 12.57 -3.51 13.42
C CYS A 103 12.99 -2.14 13.98
N ALA A 104 14.25 -1.76 13.78
CA ALA A 104 14.74 -0.43 14.17
C ALA A 104 14.08 0.68 13.34
N GLU A 105 13.95 0.51 12.01
CA GLU A 105 13.21 1.44 11.13
C GLU A 105 11.76 1.58 11.59
N ALA A 106 11.08 0.47 11.90
CA ALA A 106 9.69 0.48 12.38
C ALA A 106 9.54 1.32 13.64
N ARG A 107 10.40 1.08 14.64
CA ARG A 107 10.40 1.83 15.91
C ARG A 107 10.65 3.32 15.69
N TYR A 108 11.69 3.68 14.96
CA TYR A 108 12.02 5.10 14.72
C TYR A 108 10.94 5.81 13.89
N ALA A 109 10.38 5.13 12.89
CA ALA A 109 9.31 5.69 12.07
C ALA A 109 8.04 5.94 12.90
N ALA A 110 7.64 4.98 13.75
CA ALA A 110 6.49 5.11 14.62
C ALA A 110 6.69 6.24 15.65
N GLN A 111 7.85 6.31 16.29
CA GLN A 111 8.20 7.39 17.22
C GLN A 111 8.27 8.75 16.54
N ALA A 112 8.61 8.81 15.25
CA ALA A 112 8.53 10.03 14.46
C ALA A 112 7.08 10.44 14.12
N GLY A 113 6.10 9.54 14.30
CA GLY A 113 4.66 9.78 14.11
C GLY A 113 3.99 8.98 12.99
N ALA A 114 4.68 8.01 12.38
CA ALA A 114 4.05 7.12 11.41
C ALA A 114 3.19 6.07 12.14
N LEU A 115 1.95 5.91 11.68
CA LEU A 115 1.00 4.94 12.22
C LEU A 115 0.64 3.83 11.21
N ASP A 116 1.05 3.98 9.95
CA ASP A 116 0.91 2.99 8.89
C ASP A 116 2.31 2.62 8.39
N LEU A 117 2.77 1.40 8.66
CA LEU A 117 4.12 0.93 8.32
C LEU A 117 4.02 -0.14 7.23
N ASP A 118 4.58 0.12 6.05
CA ASP A 118 4.58 -0.81 4.91
C ASP A 118 5.98 -1.43 4.76
N THR A 119 6.20 -2.66 5.21
CA THR A 119 7.48 -3.38 5.08
C THR A 119 7.52 -4.25 3.83
N VAL A 120 8.70 -4.40 3.21
CA VAL A 120 8.90 -5.40 2.14
C VAL A 120 9.45 -6.69 2.75
N ILE A 121 8.84 -7.84 2.41
CA ILE A 121 9.36 -9.16 2.87
C ILE A 121 10.76 -9.41 2.31
N HIS A 122 11.50 -10.32 2.93
CA HIS A 122 12.77 -10.81 2.37
C HIS A 122 12.49 -11.78 1.22
N ILE A 123 12.29 -11.23 0.01
CA ILE A 123 11.89 -12.00 -1.20
C ILE A 123 12.88 -13.13 -1.51
N GLY A 124 14.18 -12.87 -1.37
CA GLY A 124 15.23 -13.87 -1.60
C GLY A 124 15.13 -15.05 -0.63
N ALA A 125 14.85 -14.81 0.66
CA ALA A 125 14.65 -15.87 1.65
C ALA A 125 13.39 -16.68 1.34
N LEU A 126 12.28 -16.02 1.00
CA LEU A 126 11.03 -16.68 0.59
C LEU A 126 11.28 -17.64 -0.57
N ARG A 127 11.93 -17.17 -1.64
CA ARG A 127 12.24 -17.99 -2.84
C ARG A 127 13.29 -19.08 -2.60
N SER A 128 14.03 -18.97 -1.52
CA SER A 128 14.95 -20.01 -1.06
C SER A 128 14.29 -21.05 -0.15
N GLY A 129 12.97 -20.93 0.11
CA GLY A 129 12.22 -21.83 0.99
C GLY A 129 12.47 -21.60 2.48
N LEU A 130 13.12 -20.49 2.88
CA LEU A 130 13.38 -20.12 4.28
C LEU A 130 12.14 -19.51 4.92
N TYR A 131 11.03 -20.23 4.89
CA TYR A 131 9.72 -19.72 5.31
C TYR A 131 9.67 -19.33 6.77
N SER A 132 10.31 -20.12 7.66
CA SER A 132 10.37 -19.80 9.08
C SER A 132 11.07 -18.48 9.37
N ASP A 133 12.13 -18.16 8.60
CA ASP A 133 12.88 -16.92 8.77
C ASP A 133 12.03 -15.72 8.31
N VAL A 134 11.30 -15.89 7.19
CA VAL A 134 10.39 -14.85 6.67
C VAL A 134 9.23 -14.61 7.63
N GLU A 135 8.61 -15.66 8.16
CA GLU A 135 7.51 -15.54 9.12
C GLU A 135 7.99 -14.90 10.43
N HIS A 136 9.18 -15.27 10.93
CA HIS A 136 9.80 -14.65 12.09
C HIS A 136 10.10 -13.17 11.86
N GLU A 137 10.63 -12.80 10.69
CA GLU A 137 10.85 -11.38 10.31
C GLU A 137 9.55 -10.59 10.40
N ILE A 138 8.48 -11.07 9.76
CA ILE A 138 7.19 -10.39 9.75
C ILE A 138 6.64 -10.23 11.17
N HIS A 139 6.70 -11.31 11.96
CA HIS A 139 6.25 -11.31 13.36
C HIS A 139 7.02 -10.28 14.20
N SER A 140 8.35 -10.27 14.11
CA SER A 140 9.18 -9.34 14.86
C SER A 140 8.87 -7.87 14.52
N ILE A 141 8.63 -7.57 13.24
CA ILE A 141 8.25 -6.21 12.81
C ILE A 141 6.84 -5.87 13.27
N ALA A 142 5.90 -6.83 13.24
CA ALA A 142 4.52 -6.64 13.71
C ALA A 142 4.48 -6.33 15.21
N GLU A 143 5.25 -7.07 16.04
CA GLU A 143 5.34 -6.79 17.47
C GLU A 143 5.85 -5.36 17.75
N VAL A 144 6.89 -4.92 17.02
CA VAL A 144 7.39 -3.54 17.15
C VAL A 144 6.35 -2.52 16.71
N ALA A 145 5.71 -2.72 15.56
CA ALA A 145 4.69 -1.80 15.04
C ALA A 145 3.51 -1.67 16.01
N HIS A 146 2.97 -2.79 16.47
CA HIS A 146 1.84 -2.81 17.40
C HIS A 146 2.21 -2.25 18.77
N GLY A 147 3.41 -2.51 19.26
CA GLY A 147 3.93 -1.94 20.52
C GLY A 147 4.01 -0.41 20.50
N GLU A 148 4.19 0.19 19.32
CA GLU A 148 4.20 1.64 19.11
C GLU A 148 2.82 2.19 18.64
N GLY A 149 1.77 1.35 18.58
CA GLY A 149 0.41 1.75 18.17
C GLY A 149 0.22 1.92 16.67
N ALA A 150 1.15 1.46 15.85
CA ALA A 150 1.07 1.46 14.38
C ALA A 150 0.49 0.14 13.85
N ILE A 151 -0.02 0.16 12.61
CA ILE A 151 -0.37 -1.06 11.87
C ILE A 151 0.75 -1.44 10.89
N LEU A 152 0.87 -2.74 10.63
CA LEU A 152 1.84 -3.29 9.69
C LEU A 152 1.17 -3.79 8.41
N LYS A 153 1.67 -3.30 7.24
CA LYS A 153 1.31 -3.85 5.94
C LYS A 153 2.55 -4.47 5.30
N VAL A 154 2.41 -5.70 4.81
CA VAL A 154 3.53 -6.48 4.26
C VAL A 154 3.46 -6.52 2.74
N ILE A 155 4.47 -5.93 2.09
CA ILE A 155 4.61 -5.89 0.64
C ILE A 155 5.24 -7.21 0.18
N LEU A 156 4.52 -7.96 -0.64
CA LEU A 156 4.96 -9.25 -1.15
C LEU A 156 5.78 -9.12 -2.44
N GLU A 157 5.62 -8.05 -3.21
CA GLU A 157 6.18 -7.82 -4.55
C GLU A 157 5.74 -8.93 -5.52
N THR A 158 4.43 -9.01 -5.72
CA THR A 158 3.75 -10.13 -6.40
C THR A 158 4.29 -10.43 -7.79
N CYS A 159 4.82 -9.44 -8.51
CA CYS A 159 5.40 -9.64 -9.83
C CYS A 159 6.69 -10.49 -9.85
N LEU A 160 7.30 -10.74 -8.69
CA LEU A 160 8.49 -11.59 -8.54
C LEU A 160 8.16 -12.99 -8.02
N LEU A 161 6.89 -13.28 -7.75
CA LEU A 161 6.43 -14.51 -7.08
C LEU A 161 5.51 -15.33 -7.98
N THR A 162 5.60 -16.65 -7.85
CA THR A 162 4.60 -17.57 -8.35
C THR A 162 3.31 -17.47 -7.52
N ASP A 163 2.19 -17.98 -8.03
CA ASP A 163 0.92 -17.99 -7.29
C ASP A 163 0.99 -18.82 -6.01
N GLU A 164 1.82 -19.87 -5.98
CA GLU A 164 2.07 -20.67 -4.78
C GLU A 164 2.84 -19.85 -3.73
N GLU A 165 3.91 -19.15 -4.13
CA GLU A 165 4.69 -18.28 -3.26
C GLU A 165 3.83 -17.10 -2.72
N LYS A 166 2.94 -16.54 -3.55
CA LYS A 166 1.98 -15.50 -3.11
C LYS A 166 1.03 -16.01 -2.03
N ARG A 167 0.44 -17.21 -2.21
CA ARG A 167 -0.42 -17.82 -1.18
C ARG A 167 0.36 -18.08 0.09
N LYS A 168 1.52 -18.70 -0.02
CA LYS A 168 2.35 -19.04 1.14
C LYS A 168 2.76 -17.82 1.93
N SER A 169 3.22 -16.76 1.25
CA SER A 169 3.60 -15.51 1.91
C SER A 169 2.40 -14.79 2.55
N ALA A 170 1.23 -14.81 1.91
CA ALA A 170 0.02 -14.23 2.49
C ALA A 170 -0.46 -14.99 3.76
N GLU A 171 -0.36 -16.32 3.77
CA GLU A 171 -0.63 -17.14 4.96
C GLU A 171 0.34 -16.83 6.10
N MET A 172 1.64 -16.71 5.81
CA MET A 172 2.64 -16.32 6.80
C MET A 172 2.36 -14.93 7.37
N CYS A 173 1.93 -13.96 6.55
CA CYS A 173 1.54 -12.63 7.03
C CYS A 173 0.39 -12.72 8.05
N VAL A 174 -0.63 -13.55 7.79
CA VAL A 174 -1.75 -13.76 8.73
C VAL A 174 -1.26 -14.38 10.04
N HIS A 175 -0.42 -15.42 9.97
CA HIS A 175 0.10 -16.10 11.16
C HIS A 175 1.02 -15.21 11.98
N ALA A 176 1.82 -14.39 11.32
CA ALA A 176 2.75 -13.46 11.96
C ALA A 176 2.10 -12.19 12.52
N GLY A 177 0.78 -12.00 12.32
CA GLY A 177 0.03 -10.88 12.88
C GLY A 177 0.07 -9.59 12.06
N ALA A 178 0.39 -9.65 10.76
CA ALA A 178 0.28 -8.48 9.90
C ALA A 178 -1.16 -8.03 9.71
N ASP A 179 -1.41 -6.71 9.70
CA ASP A 179 -2.74 -6.15 9.50
C ASP A 179 -3.17 -6.17 8.03
N PHE A 180 -2.21 -6.05 7.11
CA PHE A 180 -2.45 -6.09 5.67
C PHE A 180 -1.37 -6.87 4.92
N VAL A 181 -1.79 -7.57 3.87
CA VAL A 181 -0.91 -7.95 2.76
C VAL A 181 -1.00 -6.89 1.66
N LYS A 182 0.13 -6.54 1.05
CA LYS A 182 0.20 -5.53 -0.01
C LYS A 182 0.86 -6.13 -1.24
N THR A 183 0.35 -5.81 -2.43
CA THR A 183 0.83 -6.40 -3.67
C THR A 183 2.26 -6.00 -4.01
N SER A 184 2.58 -4.70 -4.07
CA SER A 184 3.76 -4.23 -4.80
C SER A 184 4.37 -2.97 -4.17
N THR A 185 5.66 -2.77 -4.42
CA THR A 185 6.38 -1.55 -4.07
C THR A 185 6.07 -0.40 -5.03
N GLY A 186 5.84 -0.70 -6.30
CA GLY A 186 5.79 0.27 -7.41
C GLY A 186 7.17 0.59 -7.99
N PHE A 187 8.25 -0.07 -7.54
CA PHE A 187 9.63 0.11 -7.98
C PHE A 187 10.21 -1.13 -8.69
N SER A 188 9.39 -2.15 -8.94
CA SER A 188 9.77 -3.35 -9.65
C SER A 188 9.19 -3.38 -11.06
N THR A 189 9.26 -4.53 -11.74
CA THR A 189 8.82 -4.73 -13.11
C THR A 189 7.31 -4.79 -13.29
N GLY A 190 6.53 -4.93 -12.19
CA GLY A 190 5.08 -5.01 -12.20
C GLY A 190 4.44 -4.25 -11.03
N GLY A 191 3.11 -4.18 -11.04
CA GLY A 191 2.28 -3.57 -10.00
C GLY A 191 1.08 -4.45 -9.65
N ALA A 192 0.04 -3.86 -9.06
CA ALA A 192 -1.18 -4.58 -8.68
C ALA A 192 -1.93 -5.10 -9.92
N THR A 193 -2.35 -6.36 -9.86
CA THR A 193 -3.27 -6.95 -10.83
C THR A 193 -4.56 -7.41 -10.14
N VAL A 194 -5.66 -7.43 -10.89
CA VAL A 194 -6.95 -7.97 -10.39
C VAL A 194 -6.78 -9.42 -9.93
N ALA A 195 -5.99 -10.21 -10.68
CA ALA A 195 -5.72 -11.60 -10.36
C ALA A 195 -5.00 -11.75 -9.01
N ASP A 196 -3.94 -10.96 -8.78
CA ASP A 196 -3.19 -10.99 -7.52
C ASP A 196 -4.06 -10.56 -6.34
N VAL A 197 -4.83 -9.47 -6.48
CA VAL A 197 -5.71 -9.00 -5.41
C VAL A 197 -6.76 -10.06 -5.04
N ARG A 198 -7.38 -10.71 -6.03
CA ARG A 198 -8.32 -11.81 -5.80
C ARG A 198 -7.66 -13.00 -5.11
N LEU A 199 -6.47 -13.38 -5.56
CA LEU A 199 -5.71 -14.46 -4.96
C LEU A 199 -5.37 -14.16 -3.50
N LEU A 200 -4.86 -12.97 -3.21
CA LEU A 200 -4.54 -12.55 -1.84
C LEU A 200 -5.81 -12.51 -0.97
N ARG A 201 -6.89 -11.91 -1.45
CA ARG A 201 -8.16 -11.88 -0.70
C ARG A 201 -8.70 -13.28 -0.41
N ALA A 202 -8.69 -14.16 -1.40
CA ALA A 202 -9.10 -15.55 -1.21
C ALA A 202 -8.24 -16.30 -0.18
N THR A 203 -6.95 -15.97 -0.11
CA THR A 203 -6.01 -16.60 0.83
C THR A 203 -6.18 -16.07 2.26
N VAL A 204 -6.24 -14.75 2.45
CA VAL A 204 -6.30 -14.17 3.79
C VAL A 204 -7.71 -14.12 4.39
N GLY A 205 -8.77 -14.21 3.56
CA GLY A 205 -10.16 -14.05 4.00
C GLY A 205 -10.36 -12.70 4.69
N GLU A 206 -11.08 -12.69 5.80
CA GLU A 206 -11.31 -11.49 6.63
C GLU A 206 -10.25 -11.28 7.72
N ARG A 207 -9.27 -12.20 7.82
CA ARG A 207 -8.25 -12.16 8.87
C ARG A 207 -7.21 -11.06 8.70
N CYS A 208 -7.06 -10.56 7.46
CA CYS A 208 -6.06 -9.56 7.10
C CYS A 208 -6.60 -8.68 5.97
N GLY A 209 -6.26 -7.40 5.98
CA GLY A 209 -6.59 -6.49 4.89
C GLY A 209 -5.78 -6.81 3.63
N VAL A 210 -6.25 -6.34 2.46
CA VAL A 210 -5.51 -6.40 1.20
C VAL A 210 -5.31 -4.99 0.67
N LYS A 211 -4.06 -4.59 0.47
CA LYS A 211 -3.70 -3.32 -0.16
C LYS A 211 -3.19 -3.56 -1.58
N ALA A 212 -3.84 -2.93 -2.55
CA ALA A 212 -3.38 -2.90 -3.93
C ALA A 212 -2.51 -1.66 -4.17
N SER A 213 -1.34 -1.81 -4.78
CA SER A 213 -0.46 -0.67 -5.11
C SER A 213 0.45 -0.97 -6.30
N GLY A 214 0.93 0.11 -6.94
CA GLY A 214 1.74 0.02 -8.14
C GLY A 214 0.87 -0.01 -9.42
N GLY A 215 1.02 1.00 -10.27
CA GLY A 215 0.34 1.09 -11.56
C GLY A 215 -1.12 1.57 -11.50
N ILE A 216 -1.68 1.92 -10.35
CA ILE A 216 -3.05 2.42 -10.20
C ILE A 216 -3.06 3.92 -10.45
N ARG A 217 -3.65 4.36 -11.57
CA ARG A 217 -3.58 5.75 -12.02
C ARG A 217 -4.93 6.36 -12.37
N SER A 218 -5.98 5.56 -12.48
CA SER A 218 -7.32 5.99 -12.89
C SER A 218 -8.40 5.53 -11.92
N LEU A 219 -9.57 6.14 -11.99
CA LEU A 219 -10.76 5.69 -11.26
C LEU A 219 -11.13 4.25 -11.65
N SER A 220 -11.03 3.89 -12.93
CA SER A 220 -11.26 2.53 -13.40
C SER A 220 -10.33 1.51 -12.75
N ASP A 221 -9.05 1.85 -12.57
CA ASP A 221 -8.10 0.98 -11.86
C ASP A 221 -8.53 0.80 -10.40
N ALA A 222 -8.83 1.90 -9.70
CA ALA A 222 -9.23 1.87 -8.29
C ALA A 222 -10.51 1.03 -8.08
N VAL A 223 -11.52 1.21 -8.93
CA VAL A 223 -12.77 0.42 -8.90
C VAL A 223 -12.48 -1.07 -9.07
N ARG A 224 -11.67 -1.44 -10.07
CA ARG A 224 -11.32 -2.85 -10.32
C ARG A 224 -10.56 -3.49 -9.15
N MET A 225 -9.64 -2.75 -8.51
CA MET A 225 -8.92 -3.26 -7.33
C MET A 225 -9.87 -3.47 -6.15
N ALA A 226 -10.76 -2.52 -5.89
CA ALA A 226 -11.77 -2.64 -4.83
C ALA A 226 -12.73 -3.80 -5.07
N GLN A 227 -13.23 -3.96 -6.29
CA GLN A 227 -14.08 -5.10 -6.69
C GLN A 227 -13.35 -6.45 -6.60
N ALA A 228 -12.03 -6.45 -6.77
CA ALA A 228 -11.22 -7.64 -6.59
C ALA A 228 -11.00 -8.02 -5.11
N GLY A 229 -11.37 -7.15 -4.16
CA GLY A 229 -11.28 -7.39 -2.73
C GLY A 229 -10.21 -6.55 -2.00
N ALA A 230 -9.65 -5.51 -2.62
CA ALA A 230 -8.78 -4.59 -1.91
C ALA A 230 -9.58 -3.72 -0.93
N ASN A 231 -9.07 -3.57 0.30
CA ASN A 231 -9.61 -2.65 1.32
C ASN A 231 -8.82 -1.34 1.36
N ARG A 232 -7.64 -1.30 0.74
CA ARG A 232 -6.76 -0.13 0.68
C ARG A 232 -6.10 -0.07 -0.69
N ILE A 233 -5.86 1.13 -1.17
CA ILE A 233 -5.25 1.38 -2.48
C ILE A 233 -4.13 2.41 -2.32
N GLY A 234 -2.91 2.05 -2.69
CA GLY A 234 -1.78 2.96 -2.73
C GLY A 234 -1.62 3.58 -4.12
N ALA A 235 -1.76 4.89 -4.22
CA ALA A 235 -1.64 5.61 -5.49
C ALA A 235 -1.00 6.99 -5.32
N SER A 236 -0.17 7.40 -6.28
CA SER A 236 0.29 8.79 -6.39
C SER A 236 -0.74 9.69 -7.08
N ALA A 237 -1.69 9.10 -7.81
CA ALA A 237 -2.74 9.80 -8.55
C ALA A 237 -4.05 9.96 -7.76
N SER A 238 -4.00 9.86 -6.41
CA SER A 238 -5.21 9.81 -5.56
C SER A 238 -6.16 11.00 -5.78
N VAL A 239 -5.62 12.20 -5.92
CA VAL A 239 -6.41 13.42 -6.21
C VAL A 239 -7.17 13.26 -7.53
N ALA A 240 -6.47 12.90 -8.62
CA ALA A 240 -7.09 12.72 -9.92
C ALA A 240 -8.15 11.61 -9.91
N ILE A 241 -7.95 10.54 -9.16
CA ILE A 241 -8.91 9.43 -9.00
C ILE A 241 -10.21 9.93 -8.33
N VAL A 242 -10.11 10.72 -7.25
CA VAL A 242 -11.29 11.25 -6.56
C VAL A 242 -11.99 12.34 -7.40
N GLU A 243 -11.24 13.21 -8.07
CA GLU A 243 -11.84 14.22 -8.96
C GLU A 243 -12.56 13.57 -10.15
N ALA A 244 -12.02 12.48 -10.71
CA ALA A 244 -12.71 11.71 -11.74
C ALA A 244 -14.02 11.10 -11.23
N TRP A 245 -14.09 10.63 -9.97
CA TRP A 245 -15.35 10.16 -9.36
C TRP A 245 -16.37 11.29 -9.22
N LYS A 246 -15.95 12.46 -8.74
CA LYS A 246 -16.84 13.64 -8.62
C LYS A 246 -17.38 14.11 -9.97
N ALA A 247 -16.59 13.99 -11.03
CA ALA A 247 -17.00 14.35 -12.38
C ALA A 247 -18.04 13.39 -13.00
N LEU A 248 -18.29 12.22 -12.39
CA LEU A 248 -19.37 11.30 -12.79
C LEU A 248 -20.77 11.73 -12.25
N ALA A 249 -20.81 12.76 -11.43
CA ALA A 249 -22.03 13.22 -10.76
C ALA A 249 -22.98 13.98 -11.71
#